data_b863917f0142323a9e321faf4895a835
#
_entry.id   b863917f0142323a9e321faf4895a835
#
_cell.length_a   1.000
_cell.length_b   1.000
_cell.length_c   1.000
_cell.angle_alpha   90.00
_cell.angle_beta   90.00
_cell.angle_gamma   90.00
#
_symmetry.space_group_name_H-M   'P 1'
#
loop_
_entity.id
_entity.type
_entity.pdbx_description
1 polymer ?
#
loop_
_entity_poly.entity_id
_entity_poly.type
_entity_poly.pdbx_seq_one_letter_code
_entity_poly.pdbx_strand_id
1 'polypeptide(L)'
;MLNIEVVFKFKEKEIKSINSKENDNVYEIFNKNIDLKELKLKEYQLYYEEKLINEKTVIKDLANPSKKIVIKIKPIINSINIRYKLKNQESKIALFGKDFVDKNKIISKFIYERENYELTQYFEILNYESLTKNGIGEISITLTNINNLTDISHMFHYSDFLFSDDMPYWDTKNINDMSFLFSDCTNLISIPDISNWDLSNLINMSELFYNCYSLISLPDISKWDTSNIKYMRNIFKDCKSLLSIPDISKWNIKNCTNICAMFQGCLLLKEIPDISKWDISNIIDLSYFFYDCQNIAKVPDISKWNTTNVKSFRGLFWNCIRLNSLPDISKWDIKNNLNLSNMFYNCSQLTSLPDLSKWDTFNVMNMGDLFNGCCSLSSLFDISKWKTGNIRYKNNMFENCINLIKIKYLHFK
;
A
#
# COMPACT_ATOMS: atom_id res chain seq x y z
N MET A 1 -27.50 -40.30 -8.43
CA MET A 1 -27.30 -39.06 -7.61
C MET A 1 -25.81 -38.98 -7.30
N LEU A 2 -25.20 -37.92 -7.72
CA LEU A 2 -23.78 -37.69 -7.46
C LEU A 2 -23.60 -37.36 -5.96
N ASN A 3 -22.71 -38.07 -5.27
CA ASN A 3 -22.26 -37.70 -3.94
C ASN A 3 -21.19 -36.61 -4.11
N ILE A 4 -21.43 -35.45 -3.51
CA ILE A 4 -20.53 -34.28 -3.54
C ILE A 4 -19.90 -34.13 -2.16
N GLU A 5 -18.57 -34.07 -2.12
CA GLU A 5 -17.85 -33.80 -0.88
C GLU A 5 -17.91 -32.30 -0.58
N VAL A 6 -18.53 -31.90 0.53
CA VAL A 6 -18.53 -30.51 1.02
C VAL A 6 -17.56 -30.41 2.17
N VAL A 7 -16.52 -29.57 1.98
CA VAL A 7 -15.46 -29.32 2.96
C VAL A 7 -15.64 -27.95 3.57
N PHE A 8 -15.84 -27.88 4.87
CA PHE A 8 -15.87 -26.63 5.60
C PHE A 8 -14.49 -26.27 6.13
N LYS A 9 -14.05 -25.03 5.86
CA LYS A 9 -12.77 -24.50 6.33
C LYS A 9 -12.97 -23.27 7.19
N PHE A 10 -12.18 -23.16 8.25
CA PHE A 10 -12.08 -21.99 9.10
C PHE A 10 -10.60 -21.70 9.38
N LYS A 11 -10.16 -20.44 9.17
CA LYS A 11 -8.75 -20.04 9.28
C LYS A 11 -7.81 -20.96 8.46
N GLU A 12 -8.21 -21.24 7.20
CA GLU A 12 -7.52 -22.13 6.26
C GLU A 12 -7.38 -23.62 6.70
N LYS A 13 -7.87 -23.98 7.88
CA LYS A 13 -7.92 -25.36 8.34
C LYS A 13 -9.24 -26.02 7.95
N GLU A 14 -9.15 -27.26 7.49
CA GLU A 14 -10.33 -28.10 7.30
C GLU A 14 -10.94 -28.43 8.66
N ILE A 15 -12.22 -28.12 8.85
CA ILE A 15 -12.96 -28.41 10.07
C ILE A 15 -13.76 -29.68 9.92
N LYS A 16 -14.41 -29.87 8.77
CA LYS A 16 -15.22 -31.03 8.47
C LYS A 16 -15.39 -31.25 6.98
N SER A 17 -15.41 -32.52 6.59
CA SER A 17 -15.78 -32.96 5.24
C SER A 17 -17.02 -33.84 5.31
N ILE A 18 -18.00 -33.58 4.44
CA ILE A 18 -19.34 -34.22 4.47
C ILE A 18 -19.73 -34.58 3.05
N ASN A 19 -20.20 -35.83 2.86
CA ASN A 19 -20.81 -36.24 1.61
C ASN A 19 -22.27 -35.81 1.57
N SER A 20 -22.65 -35.08 0.55
CA SER A 20 -23.97 -34.46 0.40
C SER A 20 -24.52 -34.63 -1.00
N LYS A 21 -25.82 -34.37 -1.18
CA LYS A 21 -26.50 -34.44 -2.47
C LYS A 21 -26.63 -33.07 -3.11
N GLU A 22 -26.78 -33.03 -4.42
CA GLU A 22 -26.88 -31.80 -5.21
C GLU A 22 -27.95 -30.80 -4.73
N ASN A 23 -29.06 -31.31 -4.19
CA ASN A 23 -30.18 -30.49 -3.73
C ASN A 23 -30.12 -30.13 -2.24
N ASP A 24 -29.06 -30.58 -1.53
CA ASP A 24 -28.93 -30.27 -0.11
C ASP A 24 -28.61 -28.78 0.09
N ASN A 25 -29.23 -28.17 1.11
CA ASN A 25 -28.96 -26.78 1.44
C ASN A 25 -27.67 -26.65 2.23
N VAL A 26 -26.82 -25.70 1.84
CA VAL A 26 -25.50 -25.51 2.44
C VAL A 26 -25.55 -25.11 3.91
N TYR A 27 -26.45 -24.18 4.28
CA TYR A 27 -26.61 -23.75 5.68
C TYR A 27 -27.19 -24.85 6.56
N GLU A 28 -28.12 -25.67 6.03
CA GLU A 28 -28.64 -26.81 6.80
C GLU A 28 -27.57 -27.87 7.07
N ILE A 29 -26.73 -28.17 6.07
CA ILE A 29 -25.59 -29.07 6.24
C ILE A 29 -24.64 -28.49 7.29
N PHE A 30 -24.31 -27.20 7.19
CA PHE A 30 -23.43 -26.52 8.14
C PHE A 30 -23.97 -26.59 9.56
N ASN A 31 -25.20 -26.11 9.78
CA ASN A 31 -25.80 -26.02 11.11
C ASN A 31 -25.97 -27.40 11.79
N LYS A 32 -26.17 -28.46 10.98
CA LYS A 32 -26.26 -29.83 11.49
C LYS A 32 -24.92 -30.41 11.94
N ASN A 33 -23.84 -29.99 11.33
CA ASN A 33 -22.56 -30.69 11.43
C ASN A 33 -21.44 -29.89 12.08
N ILE A 34 -21.58 -28.57 12.25
CA ILE A 34 -20.54 -27.69 12.78
C ILE A 34 -21.00 -27.08 14.11
N ASP A 35 -20.22 -27.26 15.15
CA ASP A 35 -20.46 -26.60 16.43
C ASP A 35 -19.73 -25.26 16.50
N LEU A 36 -20.51 -24.17 16.49
CA LEU A 36 -19.98 -22.80 16.58
C LEU A 36 -19.24 -22.54 17.90
N LYS A 37 -19.59 -23.24 18.98
CA LYS A 37 -18.90 -23.09 20.29
C LYS A 37 -17.47 -23.63 20.21
N GLU A 38 -17.27 -24.76 19.50
CA GLU A 38 -15.93 -25.31 19.27
C GLU A 38 -15.05 -24.32 18.46
N LEU A 39 -15.67 -23.61 17.50
CA LEU A 39 -15.00 -22.58 16.71
C LEU A 39 -14.88 -21.24 17.43
N LYS A 40 -15.48 -21.08 18.62
CA LYS A 40 -15.56 -19.84 19.39
C LYS A 40 -16.18 -18.68 18.57
N LEU A 41 -17.15 -18.97 17.70
CA LEU A 41 -17.88 -17.99 16.89
C LEU A 41 -19.23 -17.65 17.51
N LYS A 42 -19.59 -16.37 17.53
CA LYS A 42 -20.94 -15.88 17.86
C LYS A 42 -21.81 -15.79 16.61
N GLU A 43 -21.25 -15.24 15.57
CA GLU A 43 -21.89 -15.03 14.27
C GLU A 43 -20.93 -15.43 13.15
N TYR A 44 -21.44 -15.81 11.99
CA TYR A 44 -20.65 -16.28 10.87
C TYR A 44 -21.31 -16.00 9.53
N GLN A 45 -20.50 -16.04 8.47
CA GLN A 45 -20.94 -16.07 7.08
C GLN A 45 -20.23 -17.22 6.35
N LEU A 46 -20.92 -17.80 5.37
CA LEU A 46 -20.38 -18.87 4.53
C LEU A 46 -20.02 -18.30 3.16
N TYR A 47 -18.88 -18.69 2.63
CA TYR A 47 -18.36 -18.24 1.34
C TYR A 47 -17.95 -19.43 0.47
N TYR A 48 -18.25 -19.33 -0.83
CA TYR A 48 -17.74 -20.20 -1.88
C TYR A 48 -17.06 -19.35 -2.94
N GLU A 49 -15.79 -19.67 -3.26
CA GLU A 49 -14.96 -18.90 -4.22
C GLU A 49 -15.02 -17.38 -3.96
N GLU A 50 -14.87 -16.99 -2.69
CA GLU A 50 -14.93 -15.60 -2.18
C GLU A 50 -16.32 -14.91 -2.36
N LYS A 51 -17.36 -15.62 -2.80
CA LYS A 51 -18.74 -15.12 -2.85
C LYS A 51 -19.52 -15.53 -1.62
N LEU A 52 -20.25 -14.59 -1.03
CA LEU A 52 -21.15 -14.85 0.09
C LEU A 52 -22.26 -15.81 -0.34
N ILE A 53 -22.46 -16.87 0.43
CA ILE A 53 -23.56 -17.83 0.26
C ILE A 53 -24.77 -17.32 1.02
N ASN A 54 -25.95 -17.33 0.41
CA ASN A 54 -27.19 -17.02 1.10
C ASN A 54 -27.85 -18.29 1.69
N GLU A 55 -28.78 -18.08 2.62
CA GLU A 55 -29.45 -19.18 3.34
C GLU A 55 -30.25 -20.14 2.46
N LYS A 56 -30.59 -19.76 1.22
CA LYS A 56 -31.33 -20.58 0.26
C LYS A 56 -30.45 -21.33 -0.72
N THR A 57 -29.11 -21.11 -0.66
CA THR A 57 -28.16 -21.73 -1.60
C THR A 57 -28.14 -23.23 -1.42
N VAL A 58 -28.36 -23.96 -2.49
CA VAL A 58 -28.19 -25.41 -2.57
C VAL A 58 -26.90 -25.77 -3.31
N ILE A 59 -26.40 -26.99 -3.09
CA ILE A 59 -25.09 -27.42 -3.60
C ILE A 59 -24.98 -27.27 -5.12
N LYS A 60 -26.02 -27.60 -5.88
CA LYS A 60 -26.05 -27.48 -7.34
C LYS A 60 -25.84 -26.05 -7.85
N ASP A 61 -26.21 -25.04 -7.06
CA ASP A 61 -26.06 -23.62 -7.44
C ASP A 61 -24.59 -23.15 -7.35
N LEU A 62 -23.75 -23.93 -6.68
CA LEU A 62 -22.32 -23.67 -6.53
C LEU A 62 -21.50 -24.25 -7.69
N ALA A 63 -22.14 -24.57 -8.79
CA ALA A 63 -21.67 -25.12 -10.06
C ALA A 63 -20.17 -25.37 -10.17
N ASN A 64 -19.70 -26.53 -9.73
CA ASN A 64 -18.37 -27.02 -10.04
C ASN A 64 -18.46 -28.47 -10.54
N PRO A 65 -17.89 -28.81 -11.71
CA PRO A 65 -17.80 -30.19 -12.19
C PRO A 65 -16.94 -31.10 -11.31
N SER A 66 -16.18 -30.52 -10.36
CA SER A 66 -15.44 -31.30 -9.38
C SER A 66 -16.38 -31.84 -8.29
N LYS A 67 -16.20 -33.09 -7.91
CA LYS A 67 -16.97 -33.73 -6.83
C LYS A 67 -16.67 -33.16 -5.42
N LYS A 68 -15.96 -32.04 -5.33
CA LYS A 68 -15.51 -31.43 -4.07
C LYS A 68 -15.79 -29.93 -4.07
N ILE A 69 -16.53 -29.46 -3.06
CA ILE A 69 -16.86 -28.05 -2.82
C ILE A 69 -16.22 -27.62 -1.51
N VAL A 70 -15.50 -26.53 -1.51
CA VAL A 70 -14.86 -25.95 -0.31
C VAL A 70 -15.64 -24.71 0.12
N ILE A 71 -16.23 -24.76 1.31
CA ILE A 71 -16.97 -23.64 1.94
C ILE A 71 -16.08 -23.02 3.01
N LYS A 72 -15.80 -21.73 2.88
CA LYS A 72 -15.07 -20.96 3.90
C LYS A 72 -16.05 -20.37 4.92
N ILE A 73 -15.71 -20.52 6.19
CA ILE A 73 -16.44 -19.92 7.31
C ILE A 73 -15.70 -18.64 7.69
N LYS A 74 -16.38 -17.49 7.62
CA LYS A 74 -15.84 -16.22 8.10
C LYS A 74 -16.63 -15.74 9.31
N PRO A 75 -16.00 -15.33 10.42
CA PRO A 75 -16.69 -14.75 11.56
C PRO A 75 -17.25 -13.38 11.17
N ILE A 76 -18.41 -13.04 11.72
CA ILE A 76 -18.90 -11.66 11.75
C ILE A 76 -18.40 -11.06 13.06
N ILE A 77 -17.54 -10.07 12.96
CA ILE A 77 -16.92 -9.43 14.12
C ILE A 77 -17.34 -7.96 14.20
N ASN A 78 -17.65 -7.49 15.41
CA ASN A 78 -17.81 -6.07 15.72
C ASN A 78 -16.77 -5.59 16.73
N SER A 79 -15.70 -6.36 16.88
CA SER A 79 -14.54 -6.03 17.72
C SER A 79 -13.30 -6.72 17.17
N ILE A 80 -12.14 -6.11 17.36
CA ILE A 80 -10.83 -6.71 17.04
C ILE A 80 -9.92 -6.70 18.25
N ASN A 81 -9.15 -7.78 18.44
CA ASN A 81 -8.10 -7.84 19.43
C ASN A 81 -6.81 -7.32 18.82
N ILE A 82 -6.20 -6.36 19.49
CA ILE A 82 -5.01 -5.67 19.03
C ILE A 82 -3.91 -5.90 20.06
N ARG A 83 -2.73 -6.34 19.61
CA ARG A 83 -1.56 -6.54 20.47
C ARG A 83 -0.55 -5.41 20.27
N TYR A 84 0.03 -5.00 21.38
CA TYR A 84 1.04 -3.97 21.43
C TYR A 84 2.28 -4.47 22.18
N LYS A 85 3.45 -4.04 21.72
CA LYS A 85 4.72 -4.32 22.35
C LYS A 85 4.99 -3.31 23.46
N LEU A 86 5.34 -3.80 24.65
CA LEU A 86 5.80 -2.93 25.73
C LEU A 86 7.29 -2.64 25.57
N LYS A 87 7.65 -1.35 25.67
CA LYS A 87 9.05 -0.92 25.69
C LYS A 87 9.56 -0.95 27.12
N ASN A 88 10.80 -1.39 27.33
CA ASN A 88 11.42 -1.40 28.64
C ASN A 88 11.39 0.00 29.27
N GLN A 89 10.92 0.10 30.51
CA GLN A 89 10.90 1.29 31.38
C GLN A 89 9.79 2.33 31.11
N GLU A 90 8.82 2.06 30.23
CA GLU A 90 7.72 2.99 30.02
C GLU A 90 6.38 2.34 30.40
N SER A 91 5.75 2.77 31.50
CA SER A 91 4.40 2.33 31.91
C SER A 91 3.30 2.86 30.97
N LYS A 92 3.65 3.81 30.07
CA LYS A 92 2.72 4.46 29.16
C LYS A 92 2.96 4.02 27.74
N ILE A 93 1.93 3.45 27.11
CA ILE A 93 1.98 2.95 25.73
C ILE A 93 1.14 3.81 24.78
N ALA A 94 1.62 4.00 23.55
CA ALA A 94 0.83 4.62 22.47
C ALA A 94 -0.11 3.57 21.84
N LEU A 95 -1.41 3.66 22.09
CA LEU A 95 -2.42 2.76 21.52
C LEU A 95 -2.90 3.24 20.17
N PHE A 96 -3.43 4.45 20.10
CA PHE A 96 -4.06 4.99 18.89
C PHE A 96 -3.50 6.36 18.54
N GLY A 97 -3.53 6.71 17.27
CA GLY A 97 -3.20 8.07 16.84
C GLY A 97 -4.23 9.09 17.36
N LYS A 98 -3.76 10.29 17.63
CA LYS A 98 -4.61 11.37 18.18
C LYS A 98 -5.83 11.64 17.31
N ASP A 99 -5.63 11.77 16.00
CA ASP A 99 -6.71 12.12 15.06
C ASP A 99 -7.77 11.01 15.00
N PHE A 100 -7.36 9.73 15.06
CA PHE A 100 -8.30 8.61 15.17
C PHE A 100 -9.15 8.71 16.46
N VAL A 101 -8.51 8.99 17.59
CA VAL A 101 -9.20 9.14 18.88
C VAL A 101 -10.21 10.29 18.81
N ASP A 102 -9.80 11.45 18.33
CA ASP A 102 -10.66 12.64 18.26
C ASP A 102 -11.90 12.42 17.39
N LYS A 103 -11.77 11.67 16.29
CA LYS A 103 -12.86 11.33 15.38
C LYS A 103 -13.81 10.25 15.91
N ASN A 104 -13.29 9.26 16.64
CA ASN A 104 -14.02 8.01 16.90
C ASN A 104 -14.35 7.76 18.39
N LYS A 105 -13.95 8.63 19.33
CA LYS A 105 -14.17 8.46 20.78
C LYS A 105 -15.64 8.29 21.20
N ILE A 106 -16.59 8.77 20.38
CA ILE A 106 -18.02 8.62 20.66
C ILE A 106 -18.52 7.27 20.13
N ILE A 107 -17.89 6.73 19.07
CA ILE A 107 -18.33 5.53 18.35
C ILE A 107 -17.77 4.29 19.00
N SER A 108 -16.50 4.29 19.33
CA SER A 108 -15.73 3.12 19.75
C SER A 108 -15.15 3.28 21.14
N LYS A 109 -14.94 2.15 21.79
CA LYS A 109 -14.25 2.01 23.09
C LYS A 109 -13.28 0.84 23.00
N PHE A 110 -12.38 0.72 23.97
CA PHE A 110 -11.60 -0.49 24.09
C PHE A 110 -11.76 -1.17 25.44
N ILE A 111 -11.50 -2.46 25.48
CA ILE A 111 -11.53 -3.30 26.67
C ILE A 111 -10.10 -3.73 26.99
N TYR A 112 -9.67 -3.53 28.22
CA TYR A 112 -8.44 -4.07 28.79
C TYR A 112 -8.75 -4.69 30.13
N GLU A 113 -8.25 -5.92 30.40
CA GLU A 113 -8.50 -6.68 31.65
C GLU A 113 -9.99 -6.72 32.08
N ARG A 114 -10.91 -6.87 31.11
CA ARG A 114 -12.39 -6.90 31.25
C ARG A 114 -13.05 -5.56 31.58
N GLU A 115 -12.28 -4.48 31.72
CA GLU A 115 -12.81 -3.14 31.96
C GLU A 115 -12.92 -2.35 30.65
N ASN A 116 -13.95 -1.49 30.57
CA ASN A 116 -14.19 -0.63 29.41
C ASN A 116 -13.50 0.72 29.57
N TYR A 117 -12.82 1.16 28.53
CA TYR A 117 -12.13 2.44 28.48
C TYR A 117 -12.57 3.25 27.25
N GLU A 118 -12.61 4.56 27.40
CA GLU A 118 -12.74 5.49 26.28
C GLU A 118 -11.47 5.43 25.42
N LEU A 119 -11.62 5.68 24.10
CA LEU A 119 -10.46 5.77 23.22
C LEU A 119 -9.48 6.83 23.73
N THR A 120 -8.20 6.48 23.77
CA THR A 120 -7.11 7.36 24.17
C THR A 120 -5.88 7.16 23.30
N GLN A 121 -5.12 8.21 23.10
CA GLN A 121 -3.84 8.13 22.41
C GLN A 121 -2.82 7.32 23.22
N TYR A 122 -2.77 7.57 24.52
CA TYR A 122 -1.83 6.92 25.42
C TYR A 122 -2.57 6.24 26.56
N PHE A 123 -2.13 5.07 26.94
CA PHE A 123 -2.68 4.30 28.04
C PHE A 123 -1.59 3.94 29.05
N GLU A 124 -1.88 4.11 30.33
CA GLU A 124 -0.98 3.80 31.43
C GLU A 124 -1.27 2.39 31.97
N ILE A 125 -0.24 1.56 32.05
CA ILE A 125 -0.34 0.17 32.47
C ILE A 125 0.06 0.08 33.95
N LEU A 126 -0.90 -0.21 34.81
CA LEU A 126 -0.71 -0.23 36.26
C LEU A 126 0.23 -1.34 36.75
N ASN A 127 0.29 -2.48 36.05
CA ASN A 127 1.10 -3.66 36.41
C ASN A 127 2.31 -3.87 35.51
N TYR A 128 2.87 -2.81 35.00
CA TYR A 128 3.94 -2.82 33.98
C TYR A 128 5.13 -3.71 34.39
N GLU A 129 5.64 -3.59 35.63
CA GLU A 129 6.80 -4.37 36.11
C GLU A 129 6.56 -5.88 36.08
N SER A 130 5.34 -6.34 36.37
CA SER A 130 4.99 -7.75 36.34
C SER A 130 4.93 -8.32 34.92
N LEU A 131 4.52 -7.50 33.94
CA LEU A 131 4.41 -7.90 32.55
C LEU A 131 5.77 -7.91 31.84
N THR A 132 6.73 -7.11 32.30
CA THR A 132 8.06 -6.96 31.68
C THR A 132 9.17 -7.75 32.34
N LYS A 133 8.90 -8.51 33.41
CA LYS A 133 9.91 -9.28 34.16
C LYS A 133 10.85 -10.16 33.33
N ASN A 134 10.45 -10.53 32.13
CA ASN A 134 11.26 -11.34 31.20
C ASN A 134 11.74 -10.55 29.95
N GLY A 135 11.71 -9.23 29.98
CA GLY A 135 12.34 -8.37 28.97
C GLY A 135 11.51 -8.04 27.74
N ILE A 136 10.39 -8.73 27.48
CA ILE A 136 9.49 -8.42 26.37
C ILE A 136 8.05 -8.65 26.82
N GLY A 137 7.39 -7.59 27.27
CA GLY A 137 5.97 -7.63 27.59
C GLY A 137 5.11 -7.31 26.36
N GLU A 138 3.95 -7.93 26.31
CA GLU A 138 2.89 -7.60 25.35
C GLU A 138 1.61 -7.33 26.12
N ILE A 139 0.79 -6.41 25.61
CA ILE A 139 -0.61 -6.28 26.04
C ILE A 139 -1.55 -6.53 24.88
N SER A 140 -2.75 -6.96 25.23
CA SER A 140 -3.84 -7.11 24.28
C SER A 140 -5.02 -6.28 24.73
N ILE A 141 -5.58 -5.49 23.83
CA ILE A 141 -6.84 -4.77 24.02
C ILE A 141 -7.87 -5.25 23.01
N THR A 142 -9.15 -5.08 23.30
CA THR A 142 -10.23 -5.33 22.35
C THR A 142 -10.90 -4.02 21.97
N LEU A 143 -10.71 -3.58 20.74
CA LEU A 143 -11.44 -2.42 20.19
C LEU A 143 -12.84 -2.88 19.79
N THR A 144 -13.88 -2.15 20.21
CA THR A 144 -15.30 -2.48 20.01
C THR A 144 -16.01 -1.52 19.05
N ASN A 145 -17.19 -1.93 18.53
CA ASN A 145 -18.03 -1.16 17.61
C ASN A 145 -17.33 -0.78 16.29
N ILE A 146 -16.43 -1.64 15.80
CA ILE A 146 -15.65 -1.38 14.59
C ILE A 146 -16.50 -1.29 13.33
N ASN A 147 -17.67 -1.93 13.26
CA ASN A 147 -18.55 -1.91 12.09
C ASN A 147 -19.19 -0.53 11.87
N ASN A 148 -19.18 0.34 12.87
CA ASN A 148 -19.68 1.71 12.79
C ASN A 148 -18.60 2.73 12.39
N LEU A 149 -17.35 2.30 12.26
CA LEU A 149 -16.26 3.14 11.81
C LEU A 149 -16.36 3.38 10.31
N THR A 150 -16.18 4.63 9.90
CA THR A 150 -16.09 5.04 8.49
C THR A 150 -14.72 5.66 8.18
N ASP A 151 -14.05 6.19 9.19
CA ASP A 151 -12.73 6.82 9.11
C ASP A 151 -11.80 6.14 10.13
N ILE A 152 -10.82 5.40 9.62
CA ILE A 152 -9.79 4.73 10.42
C ILE A 152 -8.41 5.35 10.20
N SER A 153 -8.39 6.56 9.63
CA SER A 153 -7.15 7.28 9.44
C SER A 153 -6.42 7.47 10.76
N HIS A 154 -5.09 7.40 10.72
CA HIS A 154 -4.22 7.51 11.90
C HIS A 154 -4.45 6.49 13.02
N MET A 155 -5.22 5.41 12.81
CA MET A 155 -5.57 4.48 13.89
C MET A 155 -4.35 3.95 14.63
N PHE A 156 -3.30 3.55 13.93
CA PHE A 156 -2.05 3.04 14.50
C PHE A 156 -0.85 3.98 14.33
N HIS A 157 -1.12 5.25 13.97
CA HIS A 157 -0.07 6.24 13.74
C HIS A 157 0.81 6.43 14.99
N TYR A 158 2.13 6.28 14.85
CA TYR A 158 3.11 6.28 15.95
C TYR A 158 2.88 5.23 17.05
N SER A 159 2.04 4.22 16.80
CA SER A 159 1.77 3.22 17.83
C SER A 159 2.81 2.11 17.88
N ASP A 160 2.89 1.45 19.03
CA ASP A 160 3.69 0.23 19.21
C ASP A 160 2.89 -1.03 18.83
N PHE A 161 2.01 -0.88 17.83
CA PHE A 161 1.21 -1.95 17.26
C PHE A 161 2.09 -3.12 16.79
N LEU A 162 1.73 -4.34 17.17
CA LEU A 162 2.37 -5.56 16.69
C LEU A 162 1.52 -6.22 15.62
N PHE A 163 0.35 -6.70 16.00
CA PHE A 163 -0.57 -7.35 15.08
C PHE A 163 -1.96 -7.58 15.69
N SER A 164 -2.90 -8.00 14.85
CA SER A 164 -4.23 -8.47 15.24
C SER A 164 -4.62 -9.65 14.38
N ASP A 165 -4.93 -10.79 15.03
CA ASP A 165 -5.40 -12.00 14.34
C ASP A 165 -6.81 -11.84 13.75
N ASP A 166 -7.54 -10.82 14.17
CA ASP A 166 -8.92 -10.56 13.76
C ASP A 166 -9.02 -9.63 12.54
N MET A 167 -7.93 -8.90 12.18
CA MET A 167 -7.93 -7.99 11.02
C MET A 167 -8.37 -8.62 9.71
N PRO A 168 -8.03 -9.89 9.39
CA PRO A 168 -8.51 -10.54 8.18
C PRO A 168 -10.04 -10.69 8.07
N TYR A 169 -10.74 -10.56 9.18
CA TYR A 169 -12.20 -10.75 9.27
C TYR A 169 -12.97 -9.45 9.46
N TRP A 170 -12.27 -8.32 9.53
CA TRP A 170 -12.91 -7.02 9.64
C TRP A 170 -13.63 -6.66 8.34
N ASP A 171 -14.95 -6.39 8.44
CA ASP A 171 -15.72 -5.83 7.34
C ASP A 171 -15.37 -4.34 7.19
N THR A 172 -14.57 -4.02 6.20
CA THR A 172 -14.07 -2.66 5.95
C THR A 172 -14.89 -1.90 4.90
N LYS A 173 -15.98 -2.47 4.44
CA LYS A 173 -16.79 -1.90 3.35
C LYS A 173 -17.31 -0.48 3.63
N ASN A 174 -17.51 -0.10 4.90
CA ASN A 174 -17.97 1.23 5.27
C ASN A 174 -16.84 2.26 5.39
N ILE A 175 -15.57 1.82 5.30
CA ILE A 175 -14.41 2.69 5.47
C ILE A 175 -14.22 3.54 4.21
N ASN A 176 -14.12 4.86 4.39
CA ASN A 176 -13.84 5.82 3.31
C ASN A 176 -12.48 6.50 3.44
N ASP A 177 -11.86 6.48 4.62
CA ASP A 177 -10.51 7.01 4.86
C ASP A 177 -9.69 6.05 5.73
N MET A 178 -8.53 5.61 5.21
CA MET A 178 -7.51 4.86 5.93
C MET A 178 -6.13 5.51 5.80
N SER A 179 -6.09 6.82 5.52
CA SER A 179 -4.83 7.53 5.42
C SER A 179 -4.06 7.47 6.74
N PHE A 180 -2.73 7.37 6.65
CA PHE A 180 -1.84 7.26 7.82
C PHE A 180 -2.13 6.08 8.76
N LEU A 181 -2.89 5.07 8.33
CA LEU A 181 -3.34 3.98 9.23
C LEU A 181 -2.20 3.33 9.99
N PHE A 182 -1.10 2.99 9.31
CA PHE A 182 0.10 2.39 9.90
C PHE A 182 1.31 3.34 9.82
N SER A 183 1.08 4.62 9.55
CA SER A 183 2.17 5.60 9.43
C SER A 183 3.01 5.64 10.69
N ASP A 184 4.33 5.74 10.50
CA ASP A 184 5.31 5.83 11.58
C ASP A 184 5.33 4.64 12.56
N CYS A 185 4.77 3.49 12.15
CA CYS A 185 4.95 2.21 12.85
C CYS A 185 6.37 1.66 12.56
N THR A 186 7.38 2.33 13.08
CA THR A 186 8.79 2.09 12.72
C THR A 186 9.31 0.71 13.07
N ASN A 187 8.70 0.02 14.05
CA ASN A 187 9.06 -1.32 14.50
C ASN A 187 8.24 -2.44 13.83
N LEU A 188 7.28 -2.09 12.99
CA LEU A 188 6.39 -3.05 12.33
C LEU A 188 7.17 -3.81 11.24
N ILE A 189 7.35 -5.12 11.44
CA ILE A 189 8.13 -5.98 10.52
C ILE A 189 7.24 -6.55 9.41
N SER A 190 5.99 -6.87 9.74
CA SER A 190 4.98 -7.39 8.81
C SER A 190 3.60 -6.89 9.21
N ILE A 191 2.67 -6.93 8.27
CA ILE A 191 1.28 -6.52 8.46
C ILE A 191 0.41 -7.78 8.53
N PRO A 192 -0.65 -7.82 9.38
CA PRO A 192 -1.65 -8.88 9.34
C PRO A 192 -2.22 -9.05 7.93
N ASP A 193 -2.80 -10.21 7.64
CA ASP A 193 -3.45 -10.43 6.35
C ASP A 193 -4.66 -9.50 6.19
N ILE A 194 -4.51 -8.49 5.34
CA ILE A 194 -5.54 -7.50 4.97
C ILE A 194 -6.01 -7.68 3.52
N SER A 195 -5.69 -8.82 2.90
CA SER A 195 -6.00 -9.11 1.49
C SER A 195 -7.50 -9.10 1.18
N ASN A 196 -8.31 -9.42 2.20
CA ASN A 196 -9.78 -9.50 2.07
C ASN A 196 -10.52 -8.19 2.41
N TRP A 197 -9.80 -7.11 2.70
CA TRP A 197 -10.44 -5.83 2.97
C TRP A 197 -11.22 -5.33 1.75
N ASP A 198 -12.46 -4.93 1.98
CA ASP A 198 -13.32 -4.31 0.96
C ASP A 198 -13.02 -2.80 0.91
N LEU A 199 -12.45 -2.35 -0.19
CA LEU A 199 -12.10 -0.95 -0.42
C LEU A 199 -13.08 -0.22 -1.34
N SER A 200 -14.24 -0.82 -1.63
CA SER A 200 -15.21 -0.28 -2.61
C SER A 200 -15.72 1.13 -2.29
N ASN A 201 -15.70 1.54 -1.02
CA ASN A 201 -16.06 2.89 -0.59
C ASN A 201 -14.86 3.75 -0.20
N LEU A 202 -13.63 3.24 -0.35
CA LEU A 202 -12.43 3.96 0.05
C LEU A 202 -12.11 5.11 -0.90
N ILE A 203 -11.84 6.28 -0.35
CA ILE A 203 -11.48 7.49 -1.09
C ILE A 203 -10.01 7.85 -0.89
N ASN A 204 -9.47 7.62 0.30
CA ASN A 204 -8.14 8.06 0.69
C ASN A 204 -7.35 6.96 1.39
N MET A 205 -6.20 6.59 0.80
CA MET A 205 -5.21 5.69 1.39
C MET A 205 -3.79 6.30 1.40
N SER A 206 -3.72 7.64 1.39
CA SER A 206 -2.44 8.33 1.45
C SER A 206 -1.67 7.97 2.70
N GLU A 207 -0.35 7.81 2.57
CA GLU A 207 0.55 7.59 3.70
C GLU A 207 0.25 6.33 4.54
N LEU A 208 -0.43 5.35 3.92
CA LEU A 208 -0.90 4.12 4.61
C LEU A 208 0.22 3.43 5.39
N PHE A 209 1.42 3.32 4.80
CA PHE A 209 2.61 2.68 5.38
C PHE A 209 3.80 3.64 5.46
N TYR A 210 3.54 4.95 5.45
CA TYR A 210 4.59 5.97 5.53
C TYR A 210 5.51 5.73 6.73
N ASN A 211 6.83 5.81 6.52
CA ASN A 211 7.85 5.61 7.58
C ASN A 211 7.80 4.24 8.29
N CYS A 212 7.21 3.20 7.71
CA CYS A 212 7.34 1.84 8.24
C CYS A 212 8.74 1.29 7.92
N TYR A 213 9.77 1.82 8.58
CA TYR A 213 11.18 1.54 8.25
C TYR A 213 11.57 0.07 8.31
N SER A 214 10.98 -0.70 9.23
CA SER A 214 11.29 -2.11 9.45
C SER A 214 10.42 -3.07 8.64
N LEU A 215 9.44 -2.58 7.89
CA LEU A 215 8.50 -3.40 7.14
C LEU A 215 9.23 -4.12 6.00
N ILE A 216 9.25 -5.48 6.05
CA ILE A 216 9.99 -6.32 5.11
C ILE A 216 9.10 -6.74 3.94
N SER A 217 7.83 -7.03 4.20
CA SER A 217 6.87 -7.54 3.22
C SER A 217 5.45 -7.10 3.54
N LEU A 218 4.60 -7.17 2.53
CA LEU A 218 3.16 -6.90 2.60
C LEU A 218 2.37 -8.19 2.35
N PRO A 219 1.14 -8.34 2.88
CA PRO A 219 0.22 -9.37 2.46
C PRO A 219 -0.19 -9.16 0.99
N ASP A 220 -0.88 -10.14 0.40
CA ASP A 220 -1.37 -10.03 -0.98
C ASP A 220 -2.49 -8.98 -1.11
N ILE A 221 -2.13 -7.80 -1.58
CA ILE A 221 -3.03 -6.66 -1.84
C ILE A 221 -3.44 -6.55 -3.32
N SER A 222 -3.14 -7.56 -4.14
CA SER A 222 -3.40 -7.55 -5.59
C SER A 222 -4.88 -7.49 -5.95
N LYS A 223 -5.75 -7.92 -5.03
CA LYS A 223 -7.21 -7.98 -5.26
C LYS A 223 -7.96 -6.73 -4.77
N TRP A 224 -7.28 -5.77 -4.20
CA TRP A 224 -7.92 -4.55 -3.73
C TRP A 224 -8.59 -3.80 -4.87
N ASP A 225 -9.88 -3.49 -4.71
CA ASP A 225 -10.58 -2.59 -5.64
C ASP A 225 -10.24 -1.13 -5.31
N THR A 226 -9.36 -0.55 -6.13
CA THR A 226 -8.89 0.82 -5.95
C THR A 226 -9.65 1.84 -6.81
N SER A 227 -10.75 1.42 -7.46
CA SER A 227 -11.45 2.21 -8.49
C SER A 227 -12.04 3.53 -7.98
N ASN A 228 -12.37 3.63 -6.69
CA ASN A 228 -12.94 4.84 -6.09
C ASN A 228 -11.89 5.74 -5.40
N ILE A 229 -10.64 5.29 -5.32
CA ILE A 229 -9.60 6.00 -4.58
C ILE A 229 -9.14 7.24 -5.35
N LYS A 230 -9.11 8.37 -4.66
CA LYS A 230 -8.65 9.67 -5.20
C LYS A 230 -7.25 10.07 -4.75
N TYR A 231 -6.83 9.60 -3.57
CA TYR A 231 -5.59 10.02 -2.95
C TYR A 231 -4.75 8.81 -2.54
N MET A 232 -3.54 8.71 -3.14
CA MET A 232 -2.59 7.60 -2.96
C MET A 232 -1.15 8.07 -2.75
N ARG A 233 -0.95 9.34 -2.32
CA ARG A 233 0.41 9.85 -2.13
C ARG A 233 1.13 9.12 -1.00
N ASN A 234 2.44 8.98 -1.11
CA ASN A 234 3.32 8.49 -0.04
C ASN A 234 2.97 7.09 0.52
N ILE A 235 2.24 6.21 -0.19
CA ILE A 235 1.73 4.95 0.40
C ILE A 235 2.86 4.13 1.02
N PHE A 236 3.98 3.95 0.31
CA PHE A 236 5.14 3.16 0.76
C PHE A 236 6.36 4.03 1.05
N LYS A 237 6.16 5.36 1.18
CA LYS A 237 7.27 6.27 1.38
C LYS A 237 8.05 5.91 2.63
N ASP A 238 9.38 5.83 2.49
CA ASP A 238 10.33 5.46 3.55
C ASP A 238 10.10 4.08 4.18
N CYS A 239 9.51 3.13 3.44
CA CYS A 239 9.55 1.71 3.78
C CYS A 239 10.94 1.14 3.42
N LYS A 240 11.96 1.53 4.19
CA LYS A 240 13.39 1.32 3.84
C LYS A 240 13.78 -0.15 3.73
N SER A 241 13.14 -1.03 4.50
CA SER A 241 13.43 -2.48 4.54
C SER A 241 12.56 -3.31 3.59
N LEU A 242 11.63 -2.69 2.85
CA LEU A 242 10.70 -3.40 1.99
C LEU A 242 11.45 -4.04 0.81
N LEU A 243 11.37 -5.39 0.71
CA LEU A 243 12.09 -6.17 -0.30
C LEU A 243 11.32 -6.32 -1.60
N SER A 244 9.99 -6.40 -1.53
CA SER A 244 9.09 -6.56 -2.66
C SER A 244 7.72 -5.97 -2.36
N ILE A 245 6.99 -5.63 -3.42
CA ILE A 245 5.59 -5.21 -3.37
C ILE A 245 4.77 -6.29 -4.08
N PRO A 246 3.60 -6.71 -3.52
CA PRO A 246 2.67 -7.60 -4.20
C PRO A 246 2.25 -7.05 -5.57
N ASP A 247 1.69 -7.91 -6.42
CA ASP A 247 1.24 -7.50 -7.75
C ASP A 247 0.12 -6.46 -7.68
N ILE A 248 0.46 -5.19 -7.92
CA ILE A 248 -0.47 -4.05 -7.98
C ILE A 248 -0.83 -3.66 -9.43
N SER A 249 -0.50 -4.48 -10.42
CA SER A 249 -0.74 -4.19 -11.84
C SER A 249 -2.22 -3.99 -12.18
N LYS A 250 -3.11 -4.58 -11.37
CA LYS A 250 -4.56 -4.50 -11.53
C LYS A 250 -5.21 -3.33 -10.79
N TRP A 251 -4.46 -2.58 -10.01
CA TRP A 251 -5.01 -1.41 -9.34
C TRP A 251 -5.54 -0.41 -10.38
N ASN A 252 -6.79 -0.03 -10.22
CA ASN A 252 -7.41 0.99 -11.05
C ASN A 252 -7.21 2.36 -10.42
N ILE A 253 -6.27 3.14 -10.97
CA ILE A 253 -5.94 4.48 -10.45
C ILE A 253 -6.54 5.62 -11.28
N LYS A 254 -7.47 5.32 -12.19
CA LYS A 254 -8.06 6.29 -13.09
C LYS A 254 -8.68 7.50 -12.38
N ASN A 255 -9.28 7.30 -11.20
CA ASN A 255 -9.89 8.37 -10.41
C ASN A 255 -8.88 9.08 -9.49
N CYS A 256 -7.65 8.59 -9.43
CA CYS A 256 -6.61 9.17 -8.59
C CYS A 256 -6.04 10.43 -9.21
N THR A 257 -5.79 11.44 -8.38
CA THR A 257 -5.20 12.72 -8.82
C THR A 257 -3.78 12.92 -8.29
N ASN A 258 -3.38 12.15 -7.28
CA ASN A 258 -2.08 12.31 -6.63
C ASN A 258 -1.50 10.96 -6.20
N ILE A 259 -0.35 10.62 -6.78
CA ILE A 259 0.47 9.45 -6.44
C ILE A 259 1.92 9.85 -6.14
N CYS A 260 2.17 11.13 -5.83
CA CYS A 260 3.53 11.61 -5.57
C CYS A 260 4.20 10.79 -4.47
N ALA A 261 5.51 10.61 -4.60
CA ALA A 261 6.38 9.94 -3.63
C ALA A 261 5.90 8.53 -3.19
N MET A 262 5.11 7.82 -4.04
CA MET A 262 4.51 6.53 -3.65
C MET A 262 5.56 5.52 -3.18
N PHE A 263 6.71 5.44 -3.84
CA PHE A 263 7.81 4.52 -3.53
C PHE A 263 9.06 5.23 -3.00
N GLN A 264 8.95 6.52 -2.67
CA GLN A 264 10.10 7.29 -2.17
C GLN A 264 10.76 6.58 -1.00
N GLY A 265 12.10 6.48 -1.02
CA GLY A 265 12.88 5.93 0.10
C GLY A 265 12.74 4.42 0.32
N CYS A 266 12.19 3.66 -0.63
CA CYS A 266 12.19 2.20 -0.59
C CYS A 266 13.59 1.67 -0.96
N LEU A 267 14.53 1.79 -0.04
CA LEU A 267 15.98 1.58 -0.30
C LEU A 267 16.30 0.17 -0.79
N LEU A 268 15.66 -0.85 -0.22
CA LEU A 268 15.95 -2.26 -0.52
C LEU A 268 15.08 -2.85 -1.62
N LEU A 269 14.10 -2.12 -2.12
CA LEU A 269 13.21 -2.58 -3.18
C LEU A 269 13.99 -2.79 -4.48
N LYS A 270 13.95 -4.00 -5.03
CA LYS A 270 14.71 -4.38 -6.23
C LYS A 270 13.90 -4.22 -7.51
N GLU A 271 12.60 -4.41 -7.43
CA GLU A 271 11.69 -4.42 -8.56
C GLU A 271 10.38 -3.71 -8.21
N ILE A 272 9.82 -3.01 -9.17
CA ILE A 272 8.46 -2.45 -9.12
C ILE A 272 7.55 -3.40 -9.88
N PRO A 273 6.37 -3.76 -9.34
CA PRO A 273 5.36 -4.50 -10.09
C PRO A 273 5.01 -3.83 -11.42
N ASP A 274 4.47 -4.58 -12.38
CA ASP A 274 4.12 -4.03 -13.70
C ASP A 274 2.98 -3.01 -13.59
N ILE A 275 3.35 -1.73 -13.61
CA ILE A 275 2.43 -0.59 -13.59
C ILE A 275 2.24 0.04 -14.98
N SER A 276 2.66 -0.65 -16.06
CA SER A 276 2.61 -0.13 -17.43
C SER A 276 1.19 0.19 -17.91
N LYS A 277 0.19 -0.50 -17.34
CA LYS A 277 -1.24 -0.33 -17.71
C LYS A 277 -1.99 0.67 -16.84
N TRP A 278 -1.34 1.29 -15.88
CA TRP A 278 -1.99 2.31 -15.06
C TRP A 278 -2.45 3.50 -15.89
N ASP A 279 -3.72 3.88 -15.77
CA ASP A 279 -4.26 5.10 -16.37
C ASP A 279 -3.94 6.29 -15.46
N ILE A 280 -2.85 6.99 -15.79
CA ILE A 280 -2.40 8.18 -15.07
C ILE A 280 -2.94 9.49 -15.65
N SER A 281 -3.93 9.44 -16.54
CA SER A 281 -4.42 10.62 -17.27
C SER A 281 -4.96 11.74 -16.37
N ASN A 282 -5.38 11.42 -15.15
CA ASN A 282 -5.84 12.40 -14.15
C ASN A 282 -4.75 12.80 -13.13
N ILE A 283 -3.56 12.21 -13.21
CA ILE A 283 -2.46 12.55 -12.29
C ILE A 283 -1.87 13.91 -12.64
N ILE A 284 -1.74 14.74 -11.62
CA ILE A 284 -1.20 16.10 -11.73
C ILE A 284 0.25 16.17 -11.26
N ASP A 285 0.62 15.33 -10.30
CA ASP A 285 1.93 15.35 -9.66
C ASP A 285 2.53 13.95 -9.56
N LEU A 286 3.70 13.77 -10.20
CA LEU A 286 4.54 12.57 -10.15
C LEU A 286 5.87 12.84 -9.43
N SER A 287 5.96 13.95 -8.68
CA SER A 287 7.19 14.30 -7.97
C SER A 287 7.61 13.19 -7.02
N TYR A 288 8.89 12.90 -7.02
CA TYR A 288 9.53 11.96 -6.10
C TYR A 288 9.00 10.51 -6.15
N PHE A 289 8.29 10.11 -7.20
CA PHE A 289 7.60 8.82 -7.26
C PHE A 289 8.53 7.63 -7.00
N PHE A 290 9.77 7.66 -7.55
CA PHE A 290 10.84 6.68 -7.30
C PHE A 290 12.05 7.28 -6.56
N TYR A 291 11.92 8.46 -5.95
CA TYR A 291 13.04 9.11 -5.26
C TYR A 291 13.68 8.16 -4.25
N ASP A 292 15.01 8.06 -4.29
CA ASP A 292 15.81 7.23 -3.37
C ASP A 292 15.50 5.73 -3.40
N CYS A 293 15.00 5.21 -4.53
CA CYS A 293 14.89 3.77 -4.77
C CYS A 293 16.24 3.22 -5.24
N GLN A 294 17.20 3.13 -4.33
CA GLN A 294 18.62 2.92 -4.64
C GLN A 294 18.92 1.57 -5.29
N ASN A 295 18.10 0.53 -5.07
CA ASN A 295 18.32 -0.82 -5.56
C ASN A 295 17.56 -1.18 -6.84
N ILE A 296 16.70 -0.30 -7.35
CA ILE A 296 15.98 -0.54 -8.62
C ILE A 296 16.95 -0.39 -9.80
N ALA A 297 17.16 -1.48 -10.54
CA ALA A 297 18.00 -1.46 -11.74
C ALA A 297 17.21 -1.05 -13.01
N LYS A 298 15.92 -1.31 -13.04
CA LYS A 298 14.99 -0.99 -14.14
C LYS A 298 13.63 -0.62 -13.57
N VAL A 299 12.90 0.24 -14.27
CA VAL A 299 11.48 0.52 -14.01
C VAL A 299 10.61 -0.22 -15.03
N PRO A 300 9.33 -0.51 -14.73
CA PRO A 300 8.38 -1.07 -15.68
C PRO A 300 8.26 -0.20 -16.94
N ASP A 301 7.70 -0.77 -18.02
CA ASP A 301 7.49 -0.01 -19.27
C ASP A 301 6.39 1.06 -19.10
N ILE A 302 6.82 2.23 -18.66
CA ILE A 302 5.97 3.43 -18.49
C ILE A 302 5.91 4.32 -19.74
N SER A 303 6.41 3.84 -20.90
CA SER A 303 6.47 4.61 -22.14
C SER A 303 5.09 5.06 -22.65
N LYS A 304 4.03 4.31 -22.29
CA LYS A 304 2.65 4.58 -22.74
C LYS A 304 1.83 5.42 -21.78
N TRP A 305 2.42 5.87 -20.68
CA TRP A 305 1.72 6.72 -19.73
C TRP A 305 1.26 8.02 -20.38
N ASN A 306 -0.03 8.36 -20.20
CA ASN A 306 -0.56 9.66 -20.63
C ASN A 306 -0.18 10.73 -19.60
N THR A 307 0.88 11.49 -19.91
CA THR A 307 1.46 12.50 -19.01
C THR A 307 0.94 13.91 -19.25
N THR A 308 -0.06 14.08 -20.14
CA THR A 308 -0.57 15.39 -20.56
C THR A 308 -0.95 16.33 -19.41
N ASN A 309 -1.48 15.78 -18.30
CA ASN A 309 -1.91 16.60 -17.15
C ASN A 309 -0.83 16.73 -16.06
N VAL A 310 0.31 16.05 -16.20
CA VAL A 310 1.36 16.09 -15.18
C VAL A 310 2.09 17.42 -15.20
N LYS A 311 2.02 18.14 -14.10
CA LYS A 311 2.66 19.45 -13.90
C LYS A 311 4.06 19.36 -13.30
N SER A 312 4.41 18.25 -12.67
CA SER A 312 5.72 18.08 -12.02
C SER A 312 6.23 16.65 -12.12
N PHE A 313 7.46 16.54 -12.61
CA PHE A 313 8.30 15.34 -12.54
C PHE A 313 9.50 15.56 -11.61
N ARG A 314 9.40 16.54 -10.69
CA ARG A 314 10.50 16.85 -9.78
C ARG A 314 11.00 15.60 -9.07
N GLY A 315 12.31 15.31 -9.20
CA GLY A 315 12.95 14.21 -8.51
C GLY A 315 12.38 12.83 -8.81
N LEU A 316 11.71 12.62 -9.95
CA LEU A 316 11.03 11.36 -10.29
C LEU A 316 11.91 10.13 -10.09
N PHE A 317 13.18 10.21 -10.49
CA PHE A 317 14.19 9.15 -10.33
C PHE A 317 15.39 9.60 -9.49
N TRP A 318 15.24 10.67 -8.71
CA TRP A 318 16.32 11.20 -7.91
C TRP A 318 16.93 10.10 -7.02
N ASN A 319 18.27 9.97 -7.06
CA ASN A 319 19.02 9.00 -6.27
C ASN A 319 18.69 7.51 -6.55
N CYS A 320 18.15 7.20 -7.75
CA CYS A 320 18.05 5.83 -8.24
C CYS A 320 19.42 5.37 -8.74
N ILE A 321 20.35 5.15 -7.82
CA ILE A 321 21.78 4.96 -8.12
C ILE A 321 22.09 3.74 -8.98
N ARG A 322 21.27 2.68 -8.90
CA ARG A 322 21.41 1.45 -9.70
C ARG A 322 20.62 1.45 -11.00
N LEU A 323 19.79 2.46 -11.23
CA LEU A 323 19.00 2.57 -12.47
C LEU A 323 19.95 2.70 -13.67
N ASN A 324 20.00 1.68 -14.53
CA ASN A 324 20.93 1.61 -15.65
C ASN A 324 20.30 1.92 -17.01
N SER A 325 18.98 1.82 -17.12
CA SER A 325 18.21 2.11 -18.35
C SER A 325 16.80 2.56 -18.01
N LEU A 326 16.20 3.30 -18.94
CA LEU A 326 14.81 3.76 -18.90
C LEU A 326 14.02 3.21 -20.08
N PRO A 327 12.70 2.98 -19.94
CA PRO A 327 11.82 2.80 -21.08
C PRO A 327 11.77 4.06 -21.96
N ASP A 328 11.21 3.95 -23.16
CA ASP A 328 11.13 5.09 -24.11
C ASP A 328 10.12 6.15 -23.62
N ILE A 329 10.60 7.05 -22.75
CA ILE A 329 9.84 8.20 -22.27
C ILE A 329 9.85 9.40 -23.22
N SER A 330 10.43 9.26 -24.42
CA SER A 330 10.46 10.35 -25.44
C SER A 330 9.06 10.77 -25.90
N LYS A 331 8.09 9.87 -25.74
CA LYS A 331 6.69 10.06 -26.14
C LYS A 331 5.82 10.77 -25.09
N TRP A 332 6.37 11.02 -23.91
CA TRP A 332 5.63 11.73 -22.87
C TRP A 332 5.28 13.15 -23.34
N ASP A 333 4.02 13.52 -23.20
CA ASP A 333 3.58 14.90 -23.40
C ASP A 333 3.88 15.72 -22.15
N ILE A 334 4.89 16.59 -22.24
CA ILE A 334 5.33 17.44 -21.11
C ILE A 334 4.92 18.91 -21.28
N LYS A 335 4.07 19.23 -22.24
CA LYS A 335 3.70 20.63 -22.55
C LYS A 335 3.12 21.38 -21.34
N ASN A 336 2.46 20.68 -20.41
CA ASN A 336 1.90 21.27 -19.18
C ASN A 336 2.84 21.16 -17.98
N ASN A 337 4.04 20.58 -18.16
CA ASN A 337 4.99 20.42 -17.08
C ASN A 337 5.69 21.74 -16.75
N LEU A 338 5.81 22.01 -15.47
CA LEU A 338 6.44 23.23 -14.93
C LEU A 338 7.78 22.94 -14.26
N ASN A 339 8.02 21.69 -13.88
CA ASN A 339 9.17 21.35 -13.04
C ASN A 339 9.78 19.99 -13.36
N LEU A 340 10.99 20.00 -13.92
CA LEU A 340 11.83 18.85 -14.20
C LEU A 340 13.04 18.77 -13.26
N SER A 341 13.12 19.63 -12.22
CA SER A 341 14.32 19.69 -11.37
C SER A 341 14.61 18.34 -10.71
N ASN A 342 15.88 17.99 -10.66
CA ASN A 342 16.39 16.77 -10.04
C ASN A 342 15.80 15.46 -10.61
N MET A 343 15.15 15.48 -11.78
CA MET A 343 14.43 14.30 -12.30
C MET A 343 15.31 13.06 -12.39
N PHE A 344 16.60 13.23 -12.76
CA PHE A 344 17.59 12.16 -12.86
C PHE A 344 18.80 12.40 -11.93
N TYR A 345 18.64 13.25 -10.92
CA TYR A 345 19.73 13.58 -10.00
C TYR A 345 20.34 12.32 -9.39
N ASN A 346 21.66 12.18 -9.48
CA ASN A 346 22.43 11.05 -8.95
C ASN A 346 21.96 9.66 -9.45
N CYS A 347 21.43 9.56 -10.67
CA CYS A 347 21.26 8.29 -11.38
C CYS A 347 22.63 7.82 -11.91
N SER A 348 23.53 7.48 -10.99
CA SER A 348 24.96 7.34 -11.29
C SER A 348 25.30 6.18 -12.24
N GLN A 349 24.45 5.15 -12.34
CA GLN A 349 24.63 4.03 -13.27
C GLN A 349 23.86 4.16 -14.57
N LEU A 350 23.12 5.25 -14.79
CA LEU A 350 22.39 5.47 -16.03
C LEU A 350 23.34 5.76 -17.18
N THR A 351 23.40 4.85 -18.16
CA THR A 351 24.37 4.94 -19.28
C THR A 351 23.88 5.72 -20.47
N SER A 352 22.56 5.73 -20.70
CA SER A 352 21.90 6.42 -21.82
C SER A 352 20.50 6.85 -21.47
N LEU A 353 20.00 7.83 -22.18
CA LEU A 353 18.61 8.32 -22.12
C LEU A 353 17.93 8.10 -23.48
N PRO A 354 16.59 7.90 -23.52
CA PRO A 354 15.82 8.05 -24.75
C PRO A 354 16.03 9.43 -25.37
N ASP A 355 15.74 9.59 -26.68
CA ASP A 355 15.84 10.89 -27.34
C ASP A 355 14.72 11.85 -26.88
N LEU A 356 15.02 12.67 -25.88
CA LEU A 356 14.10 13.67 -25.33
C LEU A 356 14.14 15.01 -26.08
N SER A 357 14.80 15.10 -27.25
CA SER A 357 14.89 16.35 -28.06
C SER A 357 13.52 16.89 -28.48
N LYS A 358 12.50 16.01 -28.54
CA LYS A 358 11.13 16.36 -28.94
C LYS A 358 10.24 16.86 -27.82
N TRP A 359 10.74 16.83 -26.58
CA TRP A 359 9.96 17.36 -25.46
C TRP A 359 9.65 18.85 -25.65
N ASP A 360 8.38 19.25 -25.56
CA ASP A 360 7.98 20.65 -25.55
C ASP A 360 8.21 21.26 -24.16
N THR A 361 9.38 21.87 -23.97
CA THR A 361 9.81 22.45 -22.72
C THR A 361 9.36 23.91 -22.53
N PHE A 362 8.46 24.43 -23.37
CA PHE A 362 8.06 25.83 -23.36
C PHE A 362 7.56 26.33 -22.01
N ASN A 363 6.78 25.51 -21.29
CA ASN A 363 6.22 25.89 -19.99
C ASN A 363 7.11 25.54 -18.79
N VAL A 364 8.22 24.84 -19.02
CA VAL A 364 9.11 24.42 -17.94
C VAL A 364 9.83 25.64 -17.34
N MET A 365 9.70 25.80 -16.03
CA MET A 365 10.32 26.89 -15.28
C MET A 365 11.55 26.43 -14.48
N ASN A 366 11.65 25.16 -14.16
CA ASN A 366 12.74 24.63 -13.33
C ASN A 366 13.33 23.34 -13.92
N MET A 367 14.62 23.38 -14.27
CA MET A 367 15.46 22.26 -14.71
C MET A 367 16.74 22.15 -13.87
N GLY A 368 16.80 22.80 -12.70
CA GLY A 368 17.97 22.73 -11.84
C GLY A 368 18.31 21.29 -11.49
N ASP A 369 19.59 20.96 -11.53
CA ASP A 369 20.13 19.64 -11.18
C ASP A 369 19.54 18.45 -11.99
N LEU A 370 18.94 18.69 -13.15
CA LEU A 370 18.17 17.69 -13.91
C LEU A 370 18.93 16.39 -14.13
N PHE A 371 20.22 16.45 -14.47
CA PHE A 371 21.12 15.31 -14.71
C PHE A 371 22.34 15.31 -13.77
N ASN A 372 22.35 16.18 -12.74
CA ASN A 372 23.49 16.27 -11.83
C ASN A 372 23.80 14.89 -11.22
N GLY A 373 25.09 14.49 -11.27
CA GLY A 373 25.52 13.20 -10.74
C GLY A 373 25.23 11.98 -11.63
N CYS A 374 24.79 12.16 -12.88
CA CYS A 374 24.66 11.06 -13.85
C CYS A 374 26.07 10.69 -14.40
N CYS A 375 26.92 10.11 -13.54
CA CYS A 375 28.35 9.89 -13.81
C CYS A 375 28.60 8.96 -14.99
N SER A 376 27.72 7.95 -15.22
CA SER A 376 27.86 6.96 -16.29
C SER A 376 27.24 7.38 -17.63
N LEU A 377 26.51 8.50 -17.69
CA LEU A 377 25.85 8.97 -18.88
C LEU A 377 26.89 9.34 -19.93
N SER A 378 26.93 8.56 -21.03
CA SER A 378 27.98 8.68 -22.05
C SER A 378 27.57 9.46 -23.30
N SER A 379 26.28 9.72 -23.48
CA SER A 379 25.74 10.50 -24.58
C SER A 379 24.47 11.25 -24.18
N LEU A 380 24.22 12.36 -24.83
CA LEU A 380 23.01 13.14 -24.66
C LEU A 380 22.41 13.41 -26.05
N PHE A 381 21.07 13.38 -26.13
CA PHE A 381 20.34 13.82 -27.31
C PHE A 381 20.49 15.34 -27.53
N ASP A 382 20.06 15.84 -28.69
CA ASP A 382 20.18 17.26 -29.06
C ASP A 382 19.19 18.15 -28.25
N ILE A 383 19.69 18.72 -27.15
CA ILE A 383 18.95 19.61 -26.26
C ILE A 383 18.82 21.05 -26.81
N SER A 384 19.49 21.39 -27.92
CA SER A 384 19.39 22.73 -28.49
C SER A 384 17.96 23.07 -28.97
N LYS A 385 17.12 22.03 -29.16
CA LYS A 385 15.72 22.16 -29.56
C LYS A 385 14.79 22.51 -28.38
N TRP A 386 15.29 22.43 -27.17
CA TRP A 386 14.48 22.78 -26.00
C TRP A 386 14.22 24.29 -25.94
N LYS A 387 12.96 24.64 -25.70
CA LYS A 387 12.53 26.03 -25.52
C LYS A 387 12.86 26.49 -24.11
N THR A 388 13.88 27.31 -23.93
CA THR A 388 14.45 27.67 -22.63
C THR A 388 14.02 29.04 -22.10
N GLY A 389 13.20 29.79 -22.86
CA GLY A 389 12.85 31.19 -22.56
C GLY A 389 12.13 31.40 -21.22
N ASN A 390 11.40 30.38 -20.73
CA ASN A 390 10.66 30.45 -19.47
C ASN A 390 11.41 29.83 -18.27
N ILE A 391 12.60 29.26 -18.50
CA ILE A 391 13.36 28.62 -17.43
C ILE A 391 13.94 29.66 -16.48
N ARG A 392 13.59 29.56 -15.21
CA ARG A 392 14.09 30.42 -14.13
C ARG A 392 15.25 29.79 -13.36
N TYR A 393 15.25 28.45 -13.27
CA TYR A 393 16.25 27.69 -12.52
C TYR A 393 16.81 26.58 -13.40
N LYS A 394 18.11 26.64 -13.73
CA LYS A 394 18.85 25.65 -14.54
C LYS A 394 20.23 25.35 -13.98
N ASN A 395 20.50 25.75 -12.73
CA ASN A 395 21.83 25.58 -12.12
C ASN A 395 22.17 24.11 -12.02
N ASN A 396 23.45 23.79 -12.16
CA ASN A 396 24.04 22.48 -11.96
C ASN A 396 23.45 21.34 -12.83
N MET A 397 22.74 21.67 -13.91
CA MET A 397 22.00 20.69 -14.74
C MET A 397 22.86 19.47 -15.13
N PHE A 398 24.14 19.64 -15.37
CA PHE A 398 25.09 18.61 -15.80
C PHE A 398 26.28 18.49 -14.84
N GLU A 399 26.19 19.05 -13.64
CA GLU A 399 27.27 18.94 -12.67
C GLU A 399 27.52 17.47 -12.34
N ASN A 400 28.79 17.08 -12.19
CA ASN A 400 29.23 15.70 -11.96
C ASN A 400 28.86 14.67 -13.05
N CYS A 401 28.45 15.09 -14.25
CA CYS A 401 28.30 14.21 -15.42
C CYS A 401 29.67 13.92 -16.07
N ILE A 402 30.51 13.18 -15.39
CA ILE A 402 31.94 13.02 -15.71
C ILE A 402 32.17 12.53 -17.14
N ASN A 403 31.36 11.62 -17.64
CA ASN A 403 31.49 11.06 -18.98
C ASN A 403 30.97 12.01 -20.07
N LEU A 404 29.96 12.85 -19.77
CA LEU A 404 29.47 13.87 -20.72
C LEU A 404 30.43 15.04 -20.91
N ILE A 405 31.17 15.43 -19.87
CA ILE A 405 32.13 16.55 -19.91
C ILE A 405 33.25 16.27 -20.91
N LYS A 406 33.57 15.00 -21.18
CA LYS A 406 34.52 14.58 -22.20
C LYS A 406 34.03 14.80 -23.64
N ILE A 407 32.73 14.97 -23.81
CA ILE A 407 32.09 15.22 -25.12
C ILE A 407 31.77 16.72 -25.19
N LYS A 408 32.51 17.47 -26.01
CA LYS A 408 32.44 18.94 -26.18
C LYS A 408 31.04 19.49 -26.60
N TYR A 409 29.97 19.24 -25.86
CA TYR A 409 28.59 19.63 -26.24
C TYR A 409 27.87 20.52 -25.21
N LEU A 410 28.57 21.23 -24.35
CA LEU A 410 27.90 22.10 -23.37
C LEU A 410 27.97 23.57 -23.78
N HIS A 411 27.24 23.98 -24.84
CA HIS A 411 26.89 25.38 -25.06
C HIS A 411 25.47 25.67 -24.55
N PHE A 412 25.23 25.47 -23.25
CA PHE A 412 24.19 26.17 -22.54
C PHE A 412 24.82 27.44 -21.93
N LYS A 413 24.81 28.51 -22.73
CA LYS A 413 25.05 29.86 -22.22
C LYS A 413 23.76 30.44 -21.64
#